data_bcab52090581c69fe2f5ca9bd1f60d7e
#
_entry.id   bcab52090581c69fe2f5ca9bd1f60d7e
#
_cell.length_a   1.000
_cell.length_b   1.000
_cell.length_c   1.000
_cell.angle_alpha   90.00
_cell.angle_beta   90.00
_cell.angle_gamma   90.00
#
_symmetry.space_group_name_H-M   'P 1'
#
loop_
_entity.id
_entity.type
_entity.pdbx_description
1 polymer ?
#
loop_
_entity_poly.entity_id
_entity_poly.type
_entity_poly.pdbx_seq_one_letter_code
_entity_poly.pdbx_strand_id
1 'polypeptide(L)'
;AACFENNVEVIVLDRPNPLGGLKVDGPPLDARWKSYVGVFRVPYVHGLTIGELARMAKEAPGIMQVPGATGINVSEAVRARGKLNIISMRGWRRSMRWPETGLKWIPTSQYIQDFAAVIGYPMTGLGTELGSFSHGFPGPLYPFRGISHPKINDRQLEKELRALNLPG
;
A
#
# COMPACT_ATOMS: atom_id res chain seq x y z
N ALA A 1 -4.31 8.05 -16.24
CA ALA A 1 -4.01 7.97 -17.68
C ALA A 1 -5.23 8.43 -18.50
N ALA A 2 -6.25 7.60 -18.70
CA ALA A 2 -7.39 7.85 -19.58
C ALA A 2 -8.08 9.23 -19.38
N CYS A 3 -8.26 9.67 -18.14
CA CYS A 3 -8.83 10.98 -17.87
C CYS A 3 -7.99 12.11 -18.46
N PHE A 4 -6.68 12.06 -18.28
CA PHE A 4 -5.75 13.06 -18.80
C PHE A 4 -5.71 13.05 -20.34
N GLU A 5 -5.73 11.86 -20.95
CA GLU A 5 -5.79 11.70 -22.40
C GLU A 5 -7.04 12.32 -23.01
N ASN A 6 -8.17 12.18 -22.31
CA ASN A 6 -9.47 12.69 -22.74
C ASN A 6 -9.79 14.09 -22.16
N ASN A 7 -8.81 14.79 -21.59
CA ASN A 7 -8.98 16.11 -20.99
C ASN A 7 -10.08 16.17 -19.89
N VAL A 8 -10.26 15.06 -19.18
CA VAL A 8 -11.18 14.97 -18.04
C VAL A 8 -10.42 15.28 -16.75
N GLU A 9 -10.97 16.17 -15.94
CA GLU A 9 -10.42 16.49 -14.63
C GLU A 9 -10.56 15.29 -13.68
N VAL A 10 -9.49 15.01 -12.93
CA VAL A 10 -9.48 13.99 -11.86
C VAL A 10 -9.58 14.71 -10.53
N ILE A 11 -10.61 14.38 -9.76
CA ILE A 11 -10.78 14.89 -8.39
C ILE A 11 -10.51 13.72 -7.44
N VAL A 12 -9.53 13.90 -6.54
CA VAL A 12 -9.20 12.92 -5.51
C VAL A 12 -9.68 13.46 -4.17
N LEU A 13 -10.65 12.77 -3.57
CA LEU A 13 -11.03 12.99 -2.18
C LEU A 13 -10.02 12.26 -1.30
N ASP A 14 -9.08 12.98 -0.70
CA ASP A 14 -7.98 12.38 0.03
C ASP A 14 -8.45 11.60 1.26
N ARG A 15 -7.72 10.55 1.61
CA ARG A 15 -8.05 9.64 2.72
C ARG A 15 -6.81 9.37 3.57
N PRO A 16 -6.97 9.11 4.89
CA PRO A 16 -5.87 8.75 5.76
C PRO A 16 -5.15 7.51 5.27
N ASN A 17 -3.82 7.52 5.29
CA ASN A 17 -3.09 6.25 5.27
C ASN A 17 -3.37 5.52 6.59
N PRO A 18 -3.86 4.27 6.56
CA PRO A 18 -4.24 3.58 7.79
C PRO A 18 -3.09 3.37 8.78
N LEU A 19 -1.87 3.25 8.28
CA LEU A 19 -0.66 3.10 9.09
C LEU A 19 -0.06 4.46 9.54
N GLY A 20 -0.73 5.55 9.20
CA GLY A 20 -0.21 6.91 9.38
C GLY A 20 0.82 7.29 8.32
N GLY A 21 1.46 8.44 8.50
CA GLY A 21 2.40 8.99 7.53
C GLY A 21 3.84 9.10 8.03
N LEU A 22 4.13 8.63 9.26
CA LEU A 22 5.48 8.73 9.85
C LEU A 22 6.32 7.48 9.60
N LYS A 23 5.70 6.30 9.56
CA LYS A 23 6.41 5.05 9.32
C LYS A 23 6.66 4.89 7.81
N VAL A 24 7.91 4.73 7.47
CA VAL A 24 8.38 4.37 6.12
C VAL A 24 9.27 3.15 6.27
N ASP A 25 8.97 2.07 5.54
CA ASP A 25 9.65 0.80 5.71
C ASP A 25 9.58 -0.08 4.47
N GLY A 26 10.47 -1.06 4.38
CA GLY A 26 10.57 -2.00 3.28
C GLY A 26 11.28 -1.44 2.05
N PRO A 27 11.62 -2.30 1.09
CA PRO A 27 12.32 -1.89 -0.11
C PRO A 27 11.42 -1.05 -1.03
N PRO A 28 11.97 -0.06 -1.75
CA PRO A 28 11.24 0.61 -2.82
C PRO A 28 11.04 -0.36 -4.00
N LEU A 29 9.96 -0.13 -4.76
CA LEU A 29 9.72 -0.90 -5.98
C LEU A 29 10.88 -0.73 -6.96
N ASP A 30 11.48 -1.83 -7.40
CA ASP A 30 12.46 -1.84 -8.48
C ASP A 30 11.75 -1.47 -9.80
N ALA A 31 12.37 -0.59 -10.58
CA ALA A 31 11.82 -0.13 -11.85
C ALA A 31 11.53 -1.27 -12.84
N ARG A 32 12.25 -2.39 -12.75
CA ARG A 32 12.04 -3.59 -13.58
C ARG A 32 10.71 -4.28 -13.29
N TRP A 33 10.14 -4.09 -12.11
CA TRP A 33 8.91 -4.73 -11.64
C TRP A 33 7.72 -3.79 -11.65
N LYS A 34 7.85 -2.61 -12.26
CA LYS A 34 6.71 -1.73 -12.48
C LYS A 34 5.61 -2.47 -13.25
N SER A 35 4.38 -2.32 -12.76
CA SER A 35 3.20 -2.94 -13.35
C SER A 35 1.96 -2.09 -13.08
N TYR A 36 0.81 -2.52 -13.60
CA TYR A 36 -0.47 -1.89 -13.31
C TYR A 36 -0.78 -1.84 -11.81
N VAL A 37 -0.39 -2.85 -11.05
CA VAL A 37 -0.61 -2.93 -9.59
C VAL A 37 0.52 -2.32 -8.76
N GLY A 38 1.63 -1.92 -9.38
CA GLY A 38 2.76 -1.29 -8.71
C GLY A 38 3.43 -0.28 -9.63
N VAL A 39 2.93 0.94 -9.66
CA VAL A 39 3.43 2.00 -10.56
C VAL A 39 4.48 2.86 -9.88
N PHE A 40 4.33 3.11 -8.58
CA PHE A 40 5.15 4.07 -7.85
C PHE A 40 6.42 3.43 -7.30
N ARG A 41 7.56 4.11 -7.50
CA ARG A 41 8.82 3.73 -6.88
C ARG A 41 8.88 4.29 -5.44
N VAL A 42 8.04 3.74 -4.58
CA VAL A 42 7.97 4.07 -3.15
C VAL A 42 8.31 2.84 -2.33
N PRO A 43 8.75 3.01 -1.07
CA PRO A 43 8.88 1.89 -0.12
C PRO A 43 7.57 1.13 0.04
N TYR A 44 7.62 -0.12 0.43
CA TYR A 44 6.44 -0.96 0.62
C TYR A 44 5.47 -0.35 1.64
N VAL A 45 5.97 0.15 2.76
CA VAL A 45 5.24 1.03 3.67
C VAL A 45 5.68 2.46 3.37
N HIS A 46 4.91 3.18 2.58
CA HIS A 46 5.33 4.48 2.02
C HIS A 46 4.87 5.71 2.84
N GLY A 47 3.95 5.55 3.78
CA GLY A 47 3.45 6.65 4.60
C GLY A 47 2.70 7.78 3.85
N LEU A 48 2.41 7.60 2.57
CA LEU A 48 1.73 8.60 1.75
C LEU A 48 0.22 8.37 1.73
N THR A 49 -0.55 9.45 1.58
CA THR A 49 -1.98 9.38 1.31
C THR A 49 -2.23 9.11 -0.18
N ILE A 50 -3.46 8.74 -0.53
CA ILE A 50 -3.83 8.55 -1.95
C ILE A 50 -3.73 9.88 -2.74
N GLY A 51 -4.02 11.03 -2.09
CA GLY A 51 -3.84 12.35 -2.70
C GLY A 51 -2.37 12.66 -2.97
N GLU A 52 -1.47 12.32 -2.05
CA GLU A 52 -0.04 12.48 -2.24
C GLU A 52 0.51 11.59 -3.37
N LEU A 53 0.05 10.33 -3.45
CA LEU A 53 0.38 9.45 -4.57
C LEU A 53 -0.15 9.99 -5.90
N ALA A 54 -1.38 10.52 -5.92
CA ALA A 54 -1.95 11.14 -7.12
C ALA A 54 -1.14 12.37 -7.56
N ARG A 55 -0.68 13.18 -6.61
CA ARG A 55 0.22 14.32 -6.90
C ARG A 55 1.53 13.85 -7.46
N MET A 56 2.15 12.84 -6.88
CA MET A 56 3.37 12.21 -7.40
C MET A 56 3.15 11.72 -8.83
N ALA A 57 2.04 11.06 -9.14
CA ALA A 57 1.70 10.62 -10.49
C ALA A 57 1.60 11.78 -11.48
N LYS A 58 1.08 12.93 -11.01
CA LYS A 58 0.95 14.14 -11.83
C LYS A 58 2.28 14.87 -12.06
N GLU A 59 3.14 14.92 -11.05
CA GLU A 59 4.31 15.80 -11.03
C GLU A 59 5.62 15.08 -11.42
N ALA A 60 5.78 13.80 -11.10
CA ALA A 60 7.03 13.07 -11.34
C ALA A 60 7.15 12.57 -12.79
N PRO A 61 8.19 12.97 -13.53
CA PRO A 61 8.44 12.49 -14.88
C PRO A 61 8.60 10.97 -14.92
N GLY A 62 8.03 10.33 -15.94
CA GLY A 62 8.15 8.89 -16.18
C GLY A 62 7.45 7.97 -15.18
N ILE A 63 6.81 8.51 -14.14
CA ILE A 63 6.20 7.69 -13.09
C ILE A 63 5.01 6.87 -13.61
N MET A 64 4.27 7.42 -14.58
CA MET A 64 3.13 6.75 -15.22
C MET A 64 3.51 6.00 -16.49
N GLN A 65 4.78 5.67 -16.65
CA GLN A 65 5.28 4.84 -17.75
C GLN A 65 5.62 3.45 -17.20
N VAL A 66 4.94 2.45 -17.71
CA VAL A 66 5.15 1.05 -17.32
C VAL A 66 5.56 0.27 -18.56
N PRO A 67 6.80 -0.26 -18.61
CA PRO A 67 7.28 -1.01 -19.77
C PRO A 67 6.34 -2.18 -20.12
N GLY A 68 6.00 -2.32 -21.38
CA GLY A 68 5.15 -3.41 -21.88
C GLY A 68 3.66 -3.31 -21.54
N ALA A 69 3.23 -2.31 -20.77
CA ALA A 69 1.82 -2.13 -20.46
C ALA A 69 1.13 -1.19 -21.46
N THR A 70 -0.01 -1.61 -21.96
CA THR A 70 -0.89 -0.79 -22.80
C THR A 70 -1.97 -0.13 -21.96
N GLY A 71 -2.37 1.09 -22.32
CA GLY A 71 -3.49 1.79 -21.70
C GLY A 71 -3.20 2.47 -20.34
N ILE A 72 -1.99 2.35 -19.81
CA ILE A 72 -1.58 3.04 -18.56
C ILE A 72 -0.39 3.98 -18.78
N ASN A 73 0.27 3.91 -19.92
CA ASN A 73 1.37 4.82 -20.26
C ASN A 73 0.81 6.16 -20.70
N VAL A 74 1.29 7.22 -20.07
CA VAL A 74 0.91 8.60 -20.36
C VAL A 74 2.13 9.35 -20.83
N SER A 75 2.04 10.01 -21.98
CA SER A 75 3.11 10.90 -22.42
C SER A 75 3.29 12.08 -21.47
N GLU A 76 4.50 12.60 -21.36
CA GLU A 76 4.79 13.74 -20.48
C GLU A 76 3.92 14.98 -20.83
N ALA A 77 3.63 15.20 -22.12
CA ALA A 77 2.76 16.28 -22.57
C ALA A 77 1.32 16.10 -22.05
N VAL A 78 0.76 14.89 -22.12
CA VAL A 78 -0.56 14.55 -21.59
C VAL A 78 -0.58 14.68 -20.07
N ARG A 79 0.45 14.16 -19.40
CA ARG A 79 0.61 14.28 -17.95
C ARG A 79 0.66 15.75 -17.54
N ALA A 80 1.46 16.58 -18.20
CA ALA A 80 1.60 17.99 -17.89
C ALA A 80 0.28 18.76 -18.01
N ARG A 81 -0.50 18.54 -19.07
CA ARG A 81 -1.80 19.23 -19.28
C ARG A 81 -2.95 18.65 -18.46
N GLY A 82 -2.82 17.42 -17.95
CA GLY A 82 -3.88 16.77 -17.17
C GLY A 82 -4.29 17.60 -15.95
N LYS A 83 -5.58 17.65 -15.66
CA LYS A 83 -6.11 18.38 -14.51
C LYS A 83 -6.30 17.45 -13.34
N LEU A 84 -5.66 17.78 -12.21
CA LEU A 84 -5.78 17.05 -10.95
C LEU A 84 -6.14 18.02 -9.84
N ASN A 85 -7.24 17.74 -9.16
CA ASN A 85 -7.65 18.45 -7.96
C ASN A 85 -7.68 17.49 -6.77
N ILE A 86 -7.00 17.85 -5.68
CA ILE A 86 -6.95 17.02 -4.46
C ILE A 86 -7.67 17.77 -3.36
N ILE A 87 -8.76 17.19 -2.88
CA ILE A 87 -9.53 17.69 -1.75
C ILE A 87 -8.89 17.15 -0.48
N SER A 88 -8.20 18.02 0.24
CA SER A 88 -7.49 17.66 1.46
C SER A 88 -8.42 17.30 2.61
N MET A 89 -7.96 16.38 3.46
CA MET A 89 -8.65 16.00 4.69
C MET A 89 -8.62 17.14 5.71
N ARG A 90 -9.68 17.28 6.48
CA ARG A 90 -9.72 18.17 7.65
C ARG A 90 -9.33 17.39 8.92
N GLY A 91 -8.47 17.99 9.74
CA GLY A 91 -8.11 17.44 11.07
C GLY A 91 -7.18 16.22 11.06
N TRP A 92 -6.88 15.64 9.92
CA TRP A 92 -5.90 14.56 9.85
C TRP A 92 -4.47 15.10 10.03
N ARG A 93 -3.68 14.37 10.75
CA ARG A 93 -2.24 14.61 10.93
C ARG A 93 -1.46 13.34 10.57
N ARG A 94 -0.26 13.51 10.08
CA ARG A 94 0.62 12.44 9.63
C ARG A 94 0.92 11.39 10.73
N SER A 95 0.88 11.80 11.99
CA SER A 95 1.02 10.91 13.15
C SER A 95 -0.19 10.02 13.43
N MET A 96 -1.35 10.32 12.83
CA MET A 96 -2.58 9.56 13.09
C MET A 96 -2.62 8.28 12.27
N ARG A 97 -2.76 7.15 12.94
CA ARG A 97 -3.17 5.87 12.34
C ARG A 97 -4.70 5.81 12.27
N TRP A 98 -5.24 4.81 11.61
CA TRP A 98 -6.69 4.74 11.38
C TRP A 98 -7.55 4.85 12.65
N PRO A 99 -7.26 4.15 13.77
CA PRO A 99 -8.08 4.27 14.99
C PRO A 99 -8.18 5.70 15.53
N GLU A 100 -7.10 6.47 15.39
CA GLU A 100 -7.03 7.85 15.91
C GLU A 100 -7.83 8.84 15.06
N THR A 101 -8.26 8.43 13.87
CA THR A 101 -9.12 9.25 13.01
C THR A 101 -10.58 9.28 13.47
N GLY A 102 -11.01 8.32 14.30
CA GLY A 102 -12.41 8.13 14.65
C GLY A 102 -13.30 7.62 13.52
N LEU A 103 -12.74 7.31 12.35
CA LEU A 103 -13.50 6.81 11.21
C LEU A 103 -13.78 5.31 11.34
N LYS A 104 -14.99 4.90 10.94
CA LYS A 104 -15.33 3.49 10.85
C LYS A 104 -14.49 2.81 9.76
N TRP A 105 -13.90 1.66 10.10
CA TRP A 105 -13.23 0.83 9.09
C TRP A 105 -14.26 0.24 8.13
N ILE A 106 -13.99 0.40 6.85
CA ILE A 106 -14.74 -0.28 5.78
C ILE A 106 -13.77 -1.25 5.12
N PRO A 107 -14.05 -2.56 5.11
CA PRO A 107 -13.17 -3.54 4.49
C PRO A 107 -12.81 -3.19 3.05
N THR A 108 -11.53 -3.15 2.76
CA THR A 108 -11.03 -2.82 1.42
C THR A 108 -10.90 -4.06 0.53
N SER A 109 -10.88 -5.24 1.14
CA SER A 109 -10.93 -6.54 0.48
C SER A 109 -11.44 -7.60 1.46
N GLN A 110 -11.71 -8.80 0.96
CA GLN A 110 -12.09 -9.95 1.77
C GLN A 110 -11.03 -10.35 2.82
N TYR A 111 -9.78 -9.94 2.64
CA TYR A 111 -8.68 -10.24 3.57
C TYR A 111 -8.28 -9.06 4.46
N ILE A 112 -8.71 -7.85 4.14
CA ILE A 112 -8.44 -6.64 4.93
C ILE A 112 -9.73 -6.20 5.63
N GLN A 113 -10.23 -7.06 6.52
CA GLN A 113 -11.51 -6.90 7.19
C GLN A 113 -11.46 -5.87 8.32
N ASP A 114 -10.32 -5.70 8.94
CA ASP A 114 -10.13 -4.81 10.08
C ASP A 114 -8.71 -4.21 10.13
N PHE A 115 -8.50 -3.34 11.10
CA PHE A 115 -7.23 -2.65 11.27
C PHE A 115 -6.08 -3.57 11.68
N ALA A 116 -6.35 -4.69 12.34
CA ALA A 116 -5.29 -5.65 12.68
C ALA A 116 -4.73 -6.35 11.42
N ALA A 117 -5.61 -6.64 10.43
CA ALA A 117 -5.16 -7.12 9.12
C ALA A 117 -4.33 -6.09 8.38
N VAL A 118 -4.66 -4.79 8.52
CA VAL A 118 -3.85 -3.69 7.94
C VAL A 118 -2.45 -3.65 8.53
N ILE A 119 -2.31 -3.84 9.84
CA ILE A 119 -0.98 -3.87 10.49
C ILE A 119 -0.20 -5.12 10.06
N GLY A 120 -0.86 -6.26 9.96
CA GLY A 120 -0.22 -7.52 9.57
C GLY A 120 0.21 -7.57 8.11
N TYR A 121 -0.51 -6.88 7.23
CA TYR A 121 -0.25 -6.91 5.79
C TYR A 121 1.18 -6.52 5.40
N PRO A 122 1.77 -5.42 5.87
CA PRO A 122 3.15 -5.08 5.56
C PRO A 122 4.18 -6.08 6.12
N MET A 123 3.83 -6.85 7.14
CA MET A 123 4.71 -7.84 7.74
C MET A 123 4.70 -9.18 7.00
N THR A 124 3.54 -9.63 6.57
CA THR A 124 3.35 -10.98 6.04
C THR A 124 2.90 -11.03 4.57
N GLY A 125 2.41 -9.91 4.03
CA GLY A 125 1.81 -9.87 2.69
C GLY A 125 2.77 -10.26 1.57
N LEU A 126 4.02 -9.82 1.60
CA LEU A 126 5.02 -10.21 0.58
C LEU A 126 5.30 -11.71 0.62
N GLY A 127 5.40 -12.29 1.81
CA GLY A 127 5.60 -13.74 1.95
C GLY A 127 4.40 -14.54 1.44
N THR A 128 3.21 -14.00 1.57
CA THR A 128 1.98 -14.57 1.05
C THR A 128 1.95 -14.57 -0.48
N GLU A 129 2.27 -13.44 -1.09
CA GLU A 129 2.32 -13.30 -2.56
C GLU A 129 3.39 -14.21 -3.18
N LEU A 130 4.47 -14.46 -2.48
CA LEU A 130 5.52 -15.40 -2.90
C LEU A 130 5.15 -16.87 -2.63
N GLY A 131 3.99 -17.14 -2.05
CA GLY A 131 3.57 -18.48 -1.65
C GLY A 131 4.36 -19.08 -0.47
N SER A 132 5.17 -18.26 0.21
CA SER A 132 5.96 -18.69 1.37
C SER A 132 5.16 -18.73 2.65
N PHE A 133 4.11 -17.90 2.75
CA PHE A 133 3.22 -17.85 3.90
C PHE A 133 1.77 -18.01 3.46
N SER A 134 0.90 -18.50 4.31
CA SER A 134 -0.53 -18.49 4.05
C SER A 134 -1.13 -17.12 4.40
N HIS A 135 -2.24 -16.76 3.73
CA HIS A 135 -2.99 -15.51 3.97
C HIS A 135 -3.60 -15.40 5.37
N GLY A 136 -3.40 -16.38 6.16
CA GLY A 136 -3.91 -16.48 7.51
C GLY A 136 -4.26 -17.94 7.82
N PHE A 137 -4.26 -18.26 9.06
CA PHE A 137 -4.56 -19.59 9.53
C PHE A 137 -5.56 -19.50 10.69
N PRO A 138 -6.60 -20.34 10.67
CA PRO A 138 -7.16 -21.13 9.58
C PRO A 138 -8.10 -20.30 8.69
N GLY A 139 -7.75 -20.09 7.43
CA GLY A 139 -8.59 -19.41 6.45
C GLY A 139 -8.80 -17.89 6.71
N PRO A 140 -9.93 -17.32 6.32
CA PRO A 140 -10.15 -15.87 6.35
C PRO A 140 -10.31 -15.27 7.75
N LEU A 141 -10.33 -16.09 8.81
CA LEU A 141 -10.52 -15.61 10.19
C LEU A 141 -9.33 -14.80 10.73
N TYR A 142 -8.13 -15.05 10.22
CA TYR A 142 -6.90 -14.38 10.68
C TYR A 142 -6.02 -13.89 9.51
N PRO A 143 -6.57 -13.11 8.58
CA PRO A 143 -5.78 -12.65 7.45
C PRO A 143 -4.60 -11.79 7.91
N PHE A 144 -3.41 -12.12 7.43
CA PHE A 144 -2.13 -11.44 7.72
C PHE A 144 -1.71 -11.42 9.20
N ARG A 145 -2.37 -12.18 10.08
CA ARG A 145 -2.07 -12.20 11.53
C ARG A 145 -1.22 -13.38 11.97
N GLY A 146 -0.84 -14.23 11.05
CA GLY A 146 -0.07 -15.43 11.34
C GLY A 146 0.81 -15.84 10.19
N ILE A 147 1.81 -16.63 10.51
CA ILE A 147 2.70 -17.25 9.54
C ILE A 147 2.47 -18.76 9.66
N SER A 148 2.20 -19.43 8.54
CA SER A 148 2.15 -20.89 8.50
C SER A 148 2.86 -21.40 7.24
N HIS A 149 3.69 -22.42 7.42
CA HIS A 149 4.36 -23.07 6.31
C HIS A 149 4.67 -24.54 6.72
N PRO A 150 4.51 -25.53 5.82
CA PRO A 150 4.71 -26.93 6.16
C PRO A 150 6.09 -27.29 6.75
N LYS A 151 7.10 -26.47 6.46
CA LYS A 151 8.47 -26.66 6.95
C LYS A 151 8.82 -25.83 8.19
N ILE A 152 7.89 -25.05 8.72
CA ILE A 152 8.12 -24.26 9.93
C ILE A 152 7.64 -25.04 11.14
N ASN A 153 8.56 -25.23 12.12
CA ASN A 153 8.21 -25.70 13.44
C ASN A 153 7.81 -24.47 14.28
N ASP A 154 6.55 -24.40 14.68
CA ASP A 154 5.95 -23.27 15.40
C ASP A 154 6.66 -23.00 16.74
N ARG A 155 6.97 -24.04 17.52
CA ARG A 155 7.66 -23.91 18.82
C ARG A 155 9.10 -23.40 18.66
N GLN A 156 9.78 -23.86 17.63
CA GLN A 156 11.14 -23.40 17.36
C GLN A 156 11.12 -21.93 16.92
N LEU A 157 10.20 -21.59 16.00
CA LEU A 157 10.03 -20.21 15.53
C LEU A 157 9.70 -19.26 16.68
N GLU A 158 8.76 -19.65 17.56
CA GLU A 158 8.41 -18.87 18.74
C GLU A 158 9.63 -18.65 19.65
N LYS A 159 10.41 -19.71 19.92
CA LYS A 159 11.62 -19.61 20.73
C LYS A 159 12.65 -18.64 20.14
N GLU A 160 12.89 -18.74 18.84
CA GLU A 160 13.83 -17.87 18.13
C GLU A 160 13.36 -16.40 18.10
N LEU A 161 12.08 -16.17 17.83
CA LEU A 161 11.51 -14.81 17.85
C LEU A 161 11.57 -14.19 19.26
N ARG A 162 11.28 -14.96 20.32
CA ARG A 162 11.42 -14.48 21.69
C ARG A 162 12.87 -14.15 22.05
N ALA A 163 13.83 -14.95 21.55
CA ALA A 163 15.26 -14.72 21.80
C ALA A 163 15.77 -13.41 21.16
N LEU A 164 15.11 -12.91 20.11
CA LEU A 164 15.45 -11.63 19.48
C LEU A 164 15.08 -10.41 20.34
N ASN A 165 14.27 -10.60 21.39
CA ASN A 165 13.83 -9.54 22.31
C ASN A 165 13.38 -8.28 21.58
N LEU A 166 12.59 -8.44 20.53
CA LEU A 166 12.08 -7.33 19.73
C LEU A 166 11.11 -6.48 20.56
N PRO A 167 11.18 -5.14 20.45
CA PRO A 167 10.25 -4.26 21.13
C PRO A 167 8.84 -4.39 20.53
N GLY A 168 7.81 -4.49 21.35
CA GLY A 168 6.39 -4.52 20.93
C GLY A 168 5.53 -5.41 21.78
#